data_d29df8644c78298f0e557a192f8508dc
#
_entry.id   d29df8644c78298f0e557a192f8508dc
#
_cell.length_a   1.000
_cell.length_b   1.000
_cell.length_c   1.000
_cell.angle_alpha   90.00
_cell.angle_beta   90.00
_cell.angle_gamma   90.00
#
_symmetry.space_group_name_H-M   'P 1'
#
loop_
_entity.id
_entity.type
_entity.pdbx_description
1 polymer ?
#
loop_
_entity_poly.entity_id
_entity_poly.type
_entity_poly.pdbx_seq_one_letter_code
_entity_poly.pdbx_strand_id
1 'polypeptide(L)'
;MADNPIVQTSYTADPAPMVHDGRLYLYTSHDEDVTVNNFFTMNDWRLYSTVDMVNWTDHGSPAGYKTFSWGTGDAWAIQTIERDGKFYLYAPINNSTGSKIGVAVATSPLGPFTDPLGKALISTGSGNIDPTPYIDSDGQAFLYWGNPDLYYVKLNADMISFPGSTTKVALTTAGFGVRTKTDRATAYEEGPWFYKRGSLYYIVYPADSTPEKLSYTTSSGPLGPWMYRGDIMAKESGAGSSFTNHPGVVDYKGHSYLFYHNAALPGGGGYKRSVCVEEFTYGADGSIPMLTMSTGGPKAVENLNPFVQVEAETIAFSSGLKTEVCSEGGMDVTNINSGDYIKVKNVDFGSGANSFDARVASSQSGGNIELHLDSQTGTLLGTCAVAGTGGAQTWTTKTCTVTGATGLHDLFFKFTGGSGTLFNFNWWKFSGPGAMDMPSGGAGSGGTGSGGAANNGGAATAGGAATTGGAATTGGAATTAGAGSGGTGGAPVASGGAPASVGGSSPSTGGKATVAGSPGMAAGSGNVPGQPGSSTPDSAGCGCHTGPAGGTTPALATLALLAVVARRRKTAGSRRAPGN
;
A
#
# COMPACT_ATOMS: atom_id res chain seq x y z
N MET A 1 3.59 -19.11 8.16
CA MET A 1 4.21 -18.27 7.11
C MET A 1 3.08 -17.57 6.38
N ALA A 2 3.24 -16.31 6.00
CA ALA A 2 2.31 -15.65 5.10
C ALA A 2 2.22 -16.46 3.79
N ASP A 3 1.11 -16.33 3.08
CA ASP A 3 1.00 -16.92 1.74
C ASP A 3 1.28 -15.82 0.71
N ASN A 4 2.37 -15.92 -0.04
CA ASN A 4 2.67 -14.99 -1.13
C ASN A 4 1.97 -15.41 -2.43
N PRO A 5 1.40 -14.47 -3.19
CA PRO A 5 1.23 -13.04 -2.91
C PRO A 5 0.28 -12.78 -1.74
N ILE A 6 0.57 -11.72 -0.95
CA ILE A 6 -0.15 -11.41 0.29
C ILE A 6 -1.54 -10.79 0.07
N VAL A 7 -1.88 -10.39 -1.14
CA VAL A 7 -3.20 -9.88 -1.56
C VAL A 7 -3.66 -10.70 -2.76
N GLN A 8 -4.88 -11.27 -2.69
CA GLN A 8 -5.44 -12.08 -3.79
C GLN A 8 -6.72 -11.47 -4.36
N THR A 9 -7.31 -10.48 -3.70
CA THR A 9 -8.56 -9.83 -4.12
C THR A 9 -8.38 -8.79 -5.21
N SER A 10 -7.13 -8.34 -5.44
CA SER A 10 -6.75 -7.32 -6.41
C SER A 10 -5.32 -7.54 -6.92
N TYR A 11 -5.02 -7.08 -8.14
CA TYR A 11 -3.64 -6.99 -8.60
C TYR A 11 -2.98 -5.75 -7.98
N THR A 12 -1.83 -5.95 -7.35
CA THR A 12 -1.13 -4.92 -6.58
C THR A 12 0.35 -4.89 -6.94
N ALA A 13 0.96 -3.70 -6.91
CA ALA A 13 2.36 -3.53 -7.25
C ALA A 13 3.01 -2.45 -6.39
N ASP A 14 4.32 -2.27 -6.57
CA ASP A 14 5.08 -1.14 -6.04
C ASP A 14 4.85 -0.94 -4.52
N PRO A 15 5.17 -1.95 -3.70
CA PRO A 15 4.82 -1.96 -2.28
C PRO A 15 5.56 -0.87 -1.51
N ALA A 16 4.81 -0.06 -0.75
CA ALA A 16 5.33 1.01 0.10
C ALA A 16 4.88 0.84 1.56
N PRO A 17 5.60 0.03 2.34
CA PRO A 17 5.29 -0.20 3.75
C PRO A 17 5.61 1.02 4.62
N MET A 18 4.74 1.30 5.60
CA MET A 18 4.91 2.31 6.63
C MET A 18 4.43 1.77 7.98
N VAL A 19 5.24 1.94 9.03
CA VAL A 19 4.84 1.58 10.40
C VAL A 19 4.33 2.82 11.12
N HIS A 20 3.15 2.72 11.72
CA HIS A 20 2.56 3.75 12.56
C HIS A 20 1.74 3.11 13.67
N ASP A 21 1.90 3.57 14.92
CA ASP A 21 1.18 3.10 16.11
C ASP A 21 1.14 1.56 16.26
N GLY A 22 2.29 0.91 16.03
CA GLY A 22 2.43 -0.55 16.19
C GLY A 22 1.76 -1.39 15.10
N ARG A 23 1.22 -0.77 14.05
CA ARG A 23 0.62 -1.40 12.88
C ARG A 23 1.47 -1.12 11.63
N LEU A 24 1.59 -2.08 10.77
CA LEU A 24 2.19 -1.89 9.44
C LEU A 24 1.08 -1.62 8.43
N TYR A 25 1.20 -0.51 7.72
CA TYR A 25 0.37 -0.10 6.60
C TYR A 25 1.15 -0.34 5.31
N LEU A 26 0.50 -0.91 4.32
CA LEU A 26 1.08 -1.20 3.02
C LEU A 26 0.29 -0.48 1.93
N TYR A 27 0.84 0.58 1.40
CA TYR A 27 0.32 1.24 0.20
C TYR A 27 0.83 0.52 -1.03
N THR A 28 0.01 0.37 -2.06
CA THR A 28 0.39 -0.28 -3.31
C THR A 28 -0.20 0.46 -4.50
N SER A 29 0.45 0.39 -5.64
CA SER A 29 -0.21 0.63 -6.91
C SER A 29 -1.28 -0.43 -7.13
N HIS A 30 -2.35 -0.07 -7.85
CA HIS A 30 -3.43 -0.97 -8.24
C HIS A 30 -3.40 -1.17 -9.75
N ASP A 31 -2.97 -2.36 -10.18
CA ASP A 31 -3.08 -2.77 -11.57
C ASP A 31 -4.52 -3.20 -11.83
N GLU A 32 -5.21 -2.52 -12.74
CA GLU A 32 -6.62 -2.80 -13.06
C GLU A 32 -6.82 -4.21 -13.65
N ASP A 33 -7.94 -4.84 -13.36
CA ASP A 33 -8.31 -6.16 -13.91
C ASP A 33 -8.34 -6.16 -15.45
N VAL A 34 -8.61 -5.00 -16.06
CA VAL A 34 -8.66 -4.80 -17.51
C VAL A 34 -7.65 -3.74 -17.93
N THR A 35 -6.63 -4.16 -18.66
CA THR A 35 -5.61 -3.25 -19.17
C THR A 35 -6.07 -2.50 -20.42
N VAL A 36 -5.70 -1.23 -20.54
CA VAL A 36 -5.91 -0.41 -21.74
C VAL A 36 -4.66 -0.45 -22.61
N ASN A 37 -4.81 -0.76 -23.89
CA ASN A 37 -3.71 -0.84 -24.88
C ASN A 37 -2.58 -1.80 -24.49
N ASN A 38 -2.87 -2.83 -23.69
CA ASN A 38 -1.87 -3.75 -23.16
C ASN A 38 -0.69 -3.01 -22.49
N PHE A 39 -1.04 -2.07 -21.60
CA PHE A 39 -0.10 -1.25 -20.84
C PHE A 39 -0.59 -1.07 -19.39
N PHE A 40 0.25 -0.53 -18.51
CA PHE A 40 -0.11 -0.19 -17.15
C PHE A 40 -1.39 0.65 -17.13
N THR A 41 -2.39 0.18 -16.41
CA THR A 41 -3.66 0.87 -16.23
C THR A 41 -3.91 0.95 -14.73
N MET A 42 -3.65 2.12 -14.15
CA MET A 42 -3.69 2.36 -12.71
C MET A 42 -4.43 3.66 -12.45
N ASN A 43 -5.55 3.58 -11.73
CA ASN A 43 -6.41 4.73 -11.46
C ASN A 43 -6.33 5.21 -10.02
N ASP A 44 -5.99 4.31 -9.10
CA ASP A 44 -5.92 4.56 -7.66
C ASP A 44 -4.84 3.72 -7.02
N TRP A 45 -4.62 3.94 -5.73
CA TRP A 45 -3.76 3.15 -4.87
C TRP A 45 -4.60 2.36 -3.90
N ARG A 46 -4.11 1.19 -3.50
CA ARG A 46 -4.73 0.37 -2.47
C ARG A 46 -3.96 0.48 -1.17
N LEU A 47 -4.68 0.29 -0.09
CA LEU A 47 -4.12 0.31 1.26
C LEU A 47 -4.51 -0.94 2.03
N TYR A 48 -3.51 -1.62 2.54
CA TYR A 48 -3.66 -2.78 3.41
C TYR A 48 -2.98 -2.51 4.74
N SER A 49 -3.36 -3.24 5.79
CA SER A 49 -2.63 -3.17 7.06
C SER A 49 -2.58 -4.52 7.75
N THR A 50 -1.56 -4.69 8.60
CA THR A 50 -1.39 -5.88 9.42
C THR A 50 -0.82 -5.54 10.79
N VAL A 51 -1.10 -6.37 11.78
CA VAL A 51 -0.41 -6.38 13.07
C VAL A 51 0.46 -7.63 13.25
N ASP A 52 0.27 -8.65 12.43
CA ASP A 52 0.85 -9.98 12.59
C ASP A 52 1.70 -10.47 11.40
N MET A 53 1.76 -9.71 10.29
CA MET A 53 2.50 -10.00 9.04
C MET A 53 1.92 -11.14 8.20
N VAL A 54 0.83 -11.77 8.61
CA VAL A 54 0.23 -12.90 7.87
C VAL A 54 -1.24 -12.69 7.51
N ASN A 55 -1.97 -11.85 8.26
CA ASN A 55 -3.35 -11.44 7.98
C ASN A 55 -3.38 -9.98 7.59
N TRP A 56 -3.93 -9.66 6.43
CA TRP A 56 -3.92 -8.32 5.85
C TRP A 56 -5.35 -7.81 5.68
N THR A 57 -5.65 -6.67 6.32
CA THR A 57 -6.95 -6.00 6.20
C THR A 57 -6.93 -5.05 5.02
N ASP A 58 -7.87 -5.18 4.09
CA ASP A 58 -8.07 -4.26 2.96
C ASP A 58 -8.82 -3.01 3.43
N HIS A 59 -8.27 -1.83 3.18
CA HIS A 59 -8.89 -0.53 3.49
C HIS A 59 -9.41 0.19 2.24
N GLY A 60 -9.38 -0.48 1.09
CA GLY A 60 -9.77 0.11 -0.18
C GLY A 60 -8.76 1.12 -0.72
N SER A 61 -9.27 2.16 -1.33
CA SER A 61 -8.46 3.21 -1.98
C SER A 61 -8.41 4.47 -1.14
N PRO A 62 -7.24 4.84 -0.56
CA PRO A 62 -7.08 6.07 0.20
C PRO A 62 -6.97 7.32 -0.69
N ALA A 63 -6.56 7.16 -1.95
CA ALA A 63 -6.37 8.19 -2.95
C ALA A 63 -6.25 7.60 -4.36
N GLY A 64 -6.36 8.44 -5.38
CA GLY A 64 -6.14 8.08 -6.78
C GLY A 64 -5.60 9.28 -7.56
N TYR A 65 -5.35 9.11 -8.87
CA TYR A 65 -4.85 10.24 -9.66
C TYR A 65 -5.79 11.45 -9.64
N LYS A 66 -7.10 11.24 -9.45
CA LYS A 66 -8.12 12.30 -9.35
C LYS A 66 -8.03 13.13 -8.08
N THR A 67 -7.27 12.70 -7.07
CA THR A 67 -6.92 13.50 -5.89
C THR A 67 -6.18 14.77 -6.33
N PHE A 68 -5.46 14.71 -7.45
CA PHE A 68 -4.70 15.81 -8.02
C PHE A 68 -5.45 16.40 -9.20
N SER A 69 -6.09 17.57 -9.00
CA SER A 69 -6.93 18.25 -10.01
C SER A 69 -6.22 18.61 -11.31
N TRP A 70 -4.88 18.64 -11.31
CA TRP A 70 -4.01 18.94 -12.45
C TRP A 70 -3.52 17.66 -13.18
N GLY A 71 -3.86 16.47 -12.67
CA GLY A 71 -3.49 15.18 -13.23
C GLY A 71 -4.50 14.68 -14.26
N THR A 72 -4.05 13.87 -15.20
CA THR A 72 -4.89 13.24 -16.24
C THR A 72 -4.90 11.73 -16.19
N GLY A 73 -4.01 11.10 -15.40
CA GLY A 73 -3.93 9.66 -15.27
C GLY A 73 -2.70 9.16 -14.55
N ASP A 74 -2.60 7.85 -14.51
CA ASP A 74 -1.49 7.02 -14.06
C ASP A 74 -1.12 7.19 -12.58
N ALA A 75 -1.80 6.43 -11.74
CA ALA A 75 -1.50 6.33 -10.30
C ALA A 75 -0.36 5.30 -10.07
N TRP A 76 0.88 5.65 -10.43
CA TRP A 76 2.04 4.75 -10.33
C TRP A 76 2.64 4.74 -8.90
N ALA A 77 3.84 4.16 -8.74
CA ALA A 77 4.48 3.93 -7.46
C ALA A 77 4.51 5.15 -6.53
N ILE A 78 3.97 5.01 -5.32
CA ILE A 78 3.91 6.05 -4.29
C ILE A 78 4.73 5.66 -3.08
N GLN A 79 4.98 6.65 -2.20
CA GLN A 79 5.35 6.37 -0.83
C GLN A 79 4.74 7.41 0.11
N THR A 80 4.32 6.92 1.29
CA THR A 80 3.73 7.75 2.36
C THR A 80 4.68 7.80 3.55
N ILE A 81 4.78 8.97 4.19
CA ILE A 81 5.54 9.19 5.42
C ILE A 81 4.72 10.03 6.41
N GLU A 82 4.89 9.77 7.70
CA GLU A 82 4.27 10.54 8.76
C GLU A 82 5.22 11.63 9.28
N ARG A 83 4.67 12.82 9.57
CA ARG A 83 5.34 13.88 10.33
C ARG A 83 4.32 14.71 11.09
N ASP A 84 4.52 14.84 12.40
CA ASP A 84 3.72 15.70 13.28
C ASP A 84 2.21 15.41 13.21
N GLY A 85 1.83 14.11 13.18
CA GLY A 85 0.45 13.65 13.10
C GLY A 85 -0.21 13.86 11.74
N LYS A 86 0.57 14.15 10.70
CA LYS A 86 0.12 14.22 9.30
C LYS A 86 0.83 13.19 8.44
N PHE A 87 0.09 12.67 7.50
CA PHE A 87 0.59 11.70 6.52
C PHE A 87 0.72 12.37 5.17
N TYR A 88 1.92 12.27 4.57
CA TYR A 88 2.27 12.89 3.30
C TYR A 88 2.49 11.79 2.27
N LEU A 89 1.59 11.70 1.31
CA LEU A 89 1.62 10.77 0.20
C LEU A 89 2.23 11.47 -1.02
N TYR A 90 3.41 11.04 -1.44
CA TYR A 90 4.06 11.53 -2.65
C TYR A 90 3.74 10.58 -3.80
N ALA A 91 3.29 11.14 -4.93
CA ALA A 91 2.79 10.37 -6.06
C ALA A 91 3.26 10.92 -7.41
N PRO A 92 3.68 10.07 -8.34
CA PRO A 92 3.83 10.45 -9.73
C PRO A 92 2.44 10.52 -10.38
N ILE A 93 2.17 11.62 -11.04
CA ILE A 93 0.91 11.86 -11.75
C ILE A 93 1.24 12.37 -13.14
N ASN A 94 0.69 11.74 -14.16
CA ASN A 94 0.80 12.23 -15.53
C ASN A 94 -0.14 13.40 -15.79
N ASN A 95 0.34 14.34 -16.58
CA ASN A 95 -0.46 15.41 -17.19
C ASN A 95 -0.05 15.59 -18.66
N SER A 96 -0.61 16.59 -19.34
CA SER A 96 -0.32 16.85 -20.76
C SER A 96 1.15 17.11 -21.09
N THR A 97 2.01 17.32 -20.09
CA THR A 97 3.45 17.59 -20.26
C THR A 97 4.35 16.49 -19.67
N GLY A 98 3.77 15.31 -19.37
CA GLY A 98 4.46 14.14 -18.83
C GLY A 98 4.32 13.99 -17.32
N SER A 99 5.10 13.09 -16.75
CA SER A 99 5.04 12.72 -15.34
C SER A 99 5.56 13.82 -14.42
N LYS A 100 4.85 14.06 -13.32
CA LYS A 100 5.13 15.05 -12.28
C LYS A 100 4.97 14.39 -10.92
N ILE A 101 5.59 14.93 -9.87
CA ILE A 101 5.35 14.44 -8.51
C ILE A 101 4.45 15.43 -7.78
N GLY A 102 3.32 14.92 -7.29
CA GLY A 102 2.42 15.59 -6.36
C GLY A 102 2.68 15.17 -4.92
N VAL A 103 2.08 15.91 -3.99
CA VAL A 103 1.99 15.53 -2.58
C VAL A 103 0.55 15.72 -2.12
N ALA A 104 -0.02 14.69 -1.51
CA ALA A 104 -1.33 14.76 -0.87
C ALA A 104 -1.18 14.51 0.63
N VAL A 105 -2.06 15.12 1.44
CA VAL A 105 -1.95 15.14 2.90
C VAL A 105 -3.23 14.64 3.54
N ALA A 106 -3.08 13.85 4.62
CA ALA A 106 -4.16 13.37 5.46
C ALA A 106 -3.78 13.49 6.95
N THR A 107 -4.77 13.35 7.84
CA THR A 107 -4.58 13.27 9.30
C THR A 107 -4.70 11.83 9.82
N SER A 108 -4.88 10.88 8.92
CA SER A 108 -4.94 9.44 9.21
C SER A 108 -4.17 8.69 8.12
N PRO A 109 -3.51 7.55 8.45
CA PRO A 109 -2.90 6.71 7.43
C PRO A 109 -3.93 6.14 6.44
N LEU A 110 -5.20 6.05 6.83
CA LEU A 110 -6.29 5.58 5.98
C LEU A 110 -6.82 6.66 5.02
N GLY A 111 -6.30 7.89 5.10
CA GLY A 111 -6.83 9.01 4.35
C GLY A 111 -8.08 9.64 5.01
N PRO A 112 -8.97 10.33 4.23
CA PRO A 112 -8.76 10.64 2.82
C PRO A 112 -7.61 11.65 2.62
N PHE A 113 -6.83 11.42 1.56
CA PHE A 113 -5.75 12.34 1.18
C PHE A 113 -6.27 13.46 0.28
N THR A 114 -5.74 14.65 0.45
CA THR A 114 -6.08 15.84 -0.34
C THR A 114 -4.84 16.55 -0.83
N ASP A 115 -4.85 17.10 -2.05
CA ASP A 115 -3.76 17.90 -2.61
C ASP A 115 -3.79 19.33 -2.05
N PRO A 116 -2.84 19.72 -1.18
CA PRO A 116 -2.83 21.05 -0.59
C PRO A 116 -2.28 22.11 -1.53
N LEU A 117 -1.63 21.72 -2.64
CA LEU A 117 -0.94 22.64 -3.55
C LEU A 117 -1.79 23.00 -4.77
N GLY A 118 -2.68 22.12 -5.22
CA GLY A 118 -3.41 22.24 -6.48
C GLY A 118 -2.48 22.28 -7.72
N LYS A 119 -1.24 21.81 -7.56
CA LYS A 119 -0.18 21.76 -8.58
C LYS A 119 0.88 20.75 -8.19
N ALA A 120 1.70 20.34 -9.16
CA ALA A 120 2.84 19.47 -8.88
C ALA A 120 3.86 20.13 -7.93
N LEU A 121 4.39 19.33 -7.01
CA LEU A 121 5.54 19.67 -6.18
C LEU A 121 6.82 19.67 -7.03
N ILE A 122 7.02 18.62 -7.84
CA ILE A 122 8.14 18.50 -8.79
C ILE A 122 7.57 18.52 -10.21
N SER A 123 7.97 19.52 -11.00
CA SER A 123 7.47 19.73 -12.36
C SER A 123 8.57 19.90 -13.40
N THR A 124 9.83 19.94 -12.99
CA THR A 124 11.00 20.15 -13.86
C THR A 124 11.66 18.84 -14.24
N GLY A 125 12.18 18.75 -15.46
CA GLY A 125 12.86 17.54 -15.95
C GLY A 125 11.88 16.46 -16.49
N SER A 126 12.42 15.31 -16.79
CA SER A 126 11.73 14.09 -17.22
C SER A 126 11.96 12.97 -16.19
N GLY A 127 11.18 11.90 -16.26
CA GLY A 127 11.35 10.76 -15.35
C GLY A 127 10.97 11.08 -13.90
N ASN A 128 9.99 11.94 -13.67
CA ASN A 128 9.54 12.29 -12.33
C ASN A 128 8.54 11.22 -11.84
N ILE A 129 9.07 10.03 -11.51
CA ILE A 129 8.31 8.89 -10.97
C ILE A 129 9.00 8.35 -9.71
N ASP A 130 8.32 7.51 -8.98
CA ASP A 130 8.81 6.70 -7.86
C ASP A 130 9.41 7.53 -6.72
N PRO A 131 8.65 8.46 -6.14
CA PRO A 131 9.15 9.29 -5.05
C PRO A 131 9.32 8.47 -3.76
N THR A 132 10.46 8.67 -3.08
CA THR A 132 10.77 8.07 -1.77
C THR A 132 11.15 9.16 -0.76
N PRO A 133 10.25 9.54 0.15
CA PRO A 133 10.53 10.49 1.22
C PRO A 133 11.24 9.81 2.39
N TYR A 134 12.09 10.57 3.08
CA TYR A 134 12.76 10.16 4.30
C TYR A 134 13.00 11.35 5.22
N ILE A 135 12.82 11.20 6.52
CA ILE A 135 13.14 12.20 7.54
C ILE A 135 14.32 11.68 8.36
N ASP A 136 15.42 12.42 8.35
CA ASP A 136 16.61 12.06 9.13
C ASP A 136 16.44 12.45 10.61
N SER A 137 17.30 11.92 11.46
CA SER A 137 17.27 12.10 12.91
C SER A 137 17.44 13.56 13.37
N ASP A 138 17.98 14.43 12.50
CA ASP A 138 18.06 15.89 12.73
C ASP A 138 16.79 16.64 12.30
N GLY A 139 15.78 15.93 11.80
CA GLY A 139 14.52 16.49 11.30
C GLY A 139 14.56 16.97 9.85
N GLN A 140 15.71 16.88 9.17
CA GLN A 140 15.80 17.21 7.75
C GLN A 140 15.10 16.13 6.92
N ALA A 141 14.11 16.53 6.14
CA ALA A 141 13.44 15.64 5.21
C ALA A 141 14.07 15.69 3.81
N PHE A 142 14.13 14.54 3.16
CA PHE A 142 14.61 14.36 1.80
C PHE A 142 13.52 13.71 0.97
N LEU A 143 13.45 14.05 -0.31
CA LEU A 143 12.66 13.36 -1.32
C LEU A 143 13.59 12.95 -2.45
N TYR A 144 13.72 11.64 -2.68
CA TYR A 144 14.43 11.07 -3.83
C TYR A 144 13.43 10.54 -4.84
N TRP A 145 13.80 10.49 -6.14
CA TRP A 145 12.93 9.96 -7.21
C TRP A 145 13.69 9.77 -8.51
N GLY A 146 13.10 9.07 -9.46
CA GLY A 146 13.44 9.21 -10.88
C GLY A 146 13.81 7.96 -11.64
N ASN A 147 13.58 8.03 -12.96
CA ASN A 147 13.91 7.06 -14.01
C ASN A 147 14.35 7.82 -15.28
N PRO A 148 15.46 7.49 -15.93
CA PRO A 148 16.53 6.60 -15.48
C PRO A 148 17.58 7.30 -14.60
N ASP A 149 17.40 8.57 -14.33
CA ASP A 149 18.26 9.38 -13.50
C ASP A 149 17.68 9.48 -12.08
N LEU A 150 18.54 9.48 -11.09
CA LEU A 150 18.16 9.67 -9.69
C LEU A 150 18.32 11.13 -9.30
N TYR A 151 17.28 11.70 -8.72
CA TYR A 151 17.25 13.09 -8.23
C TYR A 151 16.89 13.13 -6.75
N TYR A 152 17.19 14.26 -6.12
CA TYR A 152 16.69 14.57 -4.78
C TYR A 152 16.47 16.06 -4.57
N VAL A 153 15.66 16.37 -3.54
CA VAL A 153 15.56 17.67 -2.89
C VAL A 153 15.60 17.49 -1.38
N LYS A 154 16.01 18.55 -0.67
CA LYS A 154 15.76 18.72 0.75
C LYS A 154 14.41 19.40 0.90
N LEU A 155 13.45 18.73 1.53
CA LEU A 155 12.16 19.32 1.82
C LEU A 155 12.25 20.31 2.97
N ASN A 156 11.40 21.32 2.94
CA ASN A 156 11.13 22.17 4.10
C ASN A 156 10.35 21.38 5.18
N ALA A 157 10.27 21.93 6.38
CA ALA A 157 9.56 21.29 7.49
C ALA A 157 8.06 21.05 7.21
N ASP A 158 7.46 21.81 6.29
CA ASP A 158 6.09 21.67 5.85
C ASP A 158 5.82 20.42 5.00
N MET A 159 6.88 19.73 4.54
CA MET A 159 6.85 18.53 3.70
C MET A 159 6.20 18.73 2.31
N ILE A 160 5.76 19.92 1.97
CA ILE A 160 5.05 20.25 0.72
C ILE A 160 5.75 21.32 -0.11
N SER A 161 6.98 21.70 0.27
CA SER A 161 7.82 22.66 -0.42
C SER A 161 9.31 22.33 -0.24
N PHE A 162 10.16 22.94 -1.07
CA PHE A 162 11.61 22.83 -0.96
C PHE A 162 12.31 24.11 -1.45
N PRO A 163 13.49 24.47 -0.92
CA PRO A 163 14.26 25.60 -1.40
C PRO A 163 15.12 25.23 -2.61
N GLY A 164 15.32 26.17 -3.51
CA GLY A 164 16.26 26.02 -4.63
C GLY A 164 15.75 25.16 -5.78
N SER A 165 16.64 24.33 -6.31
CA SER A 165 16.40 23.47 -7.47
C SER A 165 16.62 21.99 -7.13
N THR A 166 16.10 21.11 -7.99
CA THR A 166 16.37 19.67 -7.92
C THR A 166 17.85 19.36 -8.17
N THR A 167 18.39 18.38 -7.47
CA THR A 167 19.76 17.93 -7.61
C THR A 167 19.80 16.54 -8.20
N LYS A 168 20.56 16.34 -9.28
CA LYS A 168 20.83 15.03 -9.86
C LYS A 168 21.93 14.33 -9.08
N VAL A 169 21.69 13.07 -8.69
CA VAL A 169 22.70 12.22 -8.06
C VAL A 169 23.69 11.74 -9.13
N ALA A 170 24.97 11.79 -8.83
CA ALA A 170 26.00 11.24 -9.71
C ALA A 170 25.93 9.70 -9.66
N LEU A 171 25.30 9.09 -10.65
CA LEU A 171 25.29 7.65 -10.81
C LEU A 171 26.65 7.19 -11.35
N THR A 172 27.41 6.43 -10.53
CA THR A 172 28.68 5.83 -10.88
C THR A 172 28.59 4.31 -10.77
N THR A 173 29.39 3.58 -11.52
CA THR A 173 29.41 2.10 -11.43
C THR A 173 29.88 1.60 -10.05
N ALA A 174 30.76 2.35 -9.40
CA ALA A 174 31.18 2.07 -8.01
C ALA A 174 30.04 2.29 -7.01
N GLY A 175 29.13 3.25 -7.29
CA GLY A 175 28.00 3.57 -6.43
C GLY A 175 26.76 2.73 -6.69
N PHE A 176 26.48 2.41 -7.98
CA PHE A 176 25.20 1.83 -8.38
C PHE A 176 25.34 0.57 -9.24
N GLY A 177 26.51 -0.09 -9.24
CA GLY A 177 26.76 -1.31 -9.98
C GLY A 177 26.94 -1.10 -11.50
N VAL A 178 27.36 -2.14 -12.17
CA VAL A 178 27.56 -2.16 -13.63
C VAL A 178 26.32 -2.75 -14.29
N ARG A 179 25.81 -2.07 -15.32
CA ARG A 179 24.68 -2.54 -16.12
C ARG A 179 25.11 -3.62 -17.09
N THR A 180 24.29 -4.65 -17.29
CA THR A 180 24.59 -5.74 -18.25
C THR A 180 24.31 -5.31 -19.69
N LYS A 181 23.34 -4.43 -19.93
CA LYS A 181 23.11 -3.82 -21.25
C LYS A 181 24.04 -2.63 -21.48
N THR A 182 24.32 -2.34 -22.75
CA THR A 182 25.28 -1.29 -23.16
C THR A 182 24.66 0.10 -23.32
N ASP A 183 23.35 0.24 -23.04
CA ASP A 183 22.62 1.51 -23.18
C ASP A 183 23.02 2.58 -22.13
N ARG A 184 23.44 2.13 -20.93
CA ARG A 184 23.93 2.98 -19.84
C ARG A 184 25.03 2.26 -19.05
N ALA A 185 25.86 3.03 -18.33
CA ALA A 185 26.97 2.45 -17.56
C ALA A 185 26.51 1.79 -16.26
N THR A 186 25.50 2.34 -15.59
CA THR A 186 25.10 1.96 -14.22
C THR A 186 23.86 1.11 -14.22
N ALA A 187 23.77 0.21 -13.24
CA ALA A 187 22.66 -0.71 -13.10
C ALA A 187 21.36 -0.07 -12.58
N TYR A 188 21.40 1.11 -11.94
CA TYR A 188 20.20 1.82 -11.47
C TYR A 188 19.18 1.99 -12.62
N GLU A 189 17.91 1.62 -12.38
CA GLU A 189 16.82 1.79 -13.34
C GLU A 189 15.80 2.83 -12.87
N GLU A 190 15.12 2.58 -11.74
CA GLU A 190 14.02 3.37 -11.21
C GLU A 190 13.77 3.02 -9.74
N GLY A 191 12.58 3.31 -9.18
CA GLY A 191 12.02 2.76 -7.95
C GLY A 191 12.92 2.86 -6.72
N PRO A 192 13.58 3.99 -6.42
CA PRO A 192 14.46 4.06 -5.27
C PRO A 192 13.67 3.95 -3.99
N TRP A 193 14.10 3.07 -3.08
CA TRP A 193 13.63 3.00 -1.70
C TRP A 193 14.73 3.49 -0.77
N PHE A 194 14.54 4.69 -0.22
CA PHE A 194 15.56 5.37 0.59
C PHE A 194 15.23 5.28 2.08
N TYR A 195 16.16 4.76 2.89
CA TYR A 195 16.02 4.69 4.35
C TYR A 195 17.38 4.69 5.05
N LYS A 196 17.35 4.80 6.39
CA LYS A 196 18.52 4.68 7.27
C LYS A 196 18.33 3.55 8.25
N ARG A 197 19.38 2.78 8.48
CA ARG A 197 19.44 1.78 9.55
C ARG A 197 20.82 1.82 10.21
N GLY A 198 20.84 2.00 11.54
CA GLY A 198 22.09 2.24 12.27
C GLY A 198 22.81 3.48 11.75
N SER A 199 24.08 3.32 11.37
CA SER A 199 24.92 4.38 10.82
C SER A 199 24.90 4.50 9.29
N LEU A 200 24.18 3.60 8.60
CA LEU A 200 24.17 3.52 7.15
C LEU A 200 22.85 4.02 6.56
N TYR A 201 22.96 4.77 5.48
CA TYR A 201 21.87 5.10 4.56
C TYR A 201 21.87 4.10 3.42
N TYR A 202 20.68 3.72 2.98
CA TYR A 202 20.44 2.72 1.95
C TYR A 202 19.60 3.32 0.83
N ILE A 203 19.90 2.95 -0.39
CA ILE A 203 18.98 3.00 -1.52
C ILE A 203 18.88 1.58 -2.08
N VAL A 204 17.69 0.98 -1.98
CA VAL A 204 17.34 -0.26 -2.67
C VAL A 204 16.59 0.12 -3.93
N TYR A 205 16.88 -0.52 -5.06
CA TYR A 205 16.35 -0.08 -6.35
C TYR A 205 16.23 -1.22 -7.36
N PRO A 206 15.27 -1.14 -8.29
CA PRO A 206 15.25 -1.92 -9.51
C PRO A 206 16.50 -1.68 -10.34
N ALA A 207 17.05 -2.74 -10.87
CA ALA A 207 18.36 -2.68 -11.51
C ALA A 207 18.39 -3.48 -12.82
N ASP A 208 19.26 -3.02 -13.74
CA ASP A 208 19.74 -3.76 -14.91
C ASP A 208 18.75 -3.86 -16.08
N SER A 209 17.71 -3.01 -16.11
CA SER A 209 16.68 -3.02 -17.16
C SER A 209 15.69 -4.22 -17.07
N THR A 210 14.58 -4.10 -17.75
CA THR A 210 13.52 -5.11 -17.79
C THR A 210 13.97 -6.44 -18.44
N PRO A 211 13.68 -7.62 -17.86
CA PRO A 211 13.13 -7.76 -16.52
C PRO A 211 14.13 -7.35 -15.43
N GLU A 212 13.61 -6.76 -14.35
CA GLU A 212 14.39 -6.13 -13.30
C GLU A 212 14.73 -7.09 -12.18
N LYS A 213 15.93 -6.92 -11.62
CA LYS A 213 16.38 -7.47 -10.33
C LYS A 213 16.37 -6.34 -9.30
N LEU A 214 16.47 -6.67 -8.02
CA LEU A 214 16.66 -5.69 -6.96
C LEU A 214 18.12 -5.65 -6.52
N SER A 215 18.68 -4.45 -6.47
CA SER A 215 20.04 -4.18 -6.00
C SER A 215 20.02 -3.09 -4.95
N TYR A 216 21.15 -2.89 -4.24
CA TYR A 216 21.22 -1.83 -3.25
C TYR A 216 22.61 -1.18 -3.17
N THR A 217 22.60 0.02 -2.65
CA THR A 217 23.79 0.80 -2.32
C THR A 217 23.69 1.36 -0.91
N THR A 218 24.82 1.65 -0.30
CA THR A 218 24.91 2.26 1.03
C THR A 218 25.82 3.48 1.05
N SER A 219 25.61 4.33 2.06
CA SER A 219 26.47 5.50 2.34
C SER A 219 26.50 5.80 3.82
N SER A 220 27.51 6.49 4.30
CA SER A 220 27.58 7.04 5.66
C SER A 220 26.83 8.38 5.81
N GLY A 221 26.35 8.96 4.72
CA GLY A 221 25.58 10.19 4.72
C GLY A 221 24.40 10.16 3.75
N PRO A 222 23.36 10.98 3.96
CA PRO A 222 22.13 10.94 3.16
C PRO A 222 22.33 11.33 1.69
N LEU A 223 23.44 11.97 1.34
CA LEU A 223 23.73 12.45 -0.02
C LEU A 223 24.88 11.68 -0.70
N GLY A 224 25.34 10.59 -0.10
CA GLY A 224 26.50 9.84 -0.56
C GLY A 224 27.83 10.28 0.09
N PRO A 225 28.97 9.84 -0.41
CA PRO A 225 29.13 9.01 -1.61
C PRO A 225 28.52 7.61 -1.43
N TRP A 226 27.92 7.11 -2.52
CA TRP A 226 27.26 5.81 -2.54
C TRP A 226 28.23 4.69 -2.89
N MET A 227 28.05 3.53 -2.27
CA MET A 227 28.83 2.31 -2.51
C MET A 227 27.88 1.16 -2.86
N TYR A 228 28.01 0.60 -4.05
CA TYR A 228 27.26 -0.58 -4.48
C TYR A 228 27.60 -1.77 -3.60
N ARG A 229 26.56 -2.47 -3.10
CA ARG A 229 26.69 -3.57 -2.16
C ARG A 229 26.31 -4.94 -2.76
N GLY A 230 25.63 -4.93 -3.90
CA GLY A 230 25.21 -6.16 -4.59
C GLY A 230 23.73 -6.23 -4.88
N ASP A 231 23.33 -7.38 -5.40
CA ASP A 231 21.95 -7.75 -5.66
C ASP A 231 21.33 -8.37 -4.41
N ILE A 232 20.03 -8.14 -4.19
CA ILE A 232 19.27 -8.71 -3.07
C ILE A 232 18.13 -9.62 -3.53
N MET A 233 17.72 -9.51 -4.79
CA MET A 233 16.70 -10.38 -5.36
C MET A 233 16.93 -10.51 -6.86
N ALA A 234 16.89 -11.75 -7.38
CA ALA A 234 16.96 -12.00 -8.81
C ALA A 234 15.67 -11.54 -9.49
N LYS A 235 15.77 -11.27 -10.81
CA LYS A 235 14.60 -11.02 -11.64
C LYS A 235 13.67 -12.23 -11.65
N GLU A 236 12.36 -11.97 -11.72
CA GLU A 236 11.40 -13.03 -11.99
C GLU A 236 11.66 -13.64 -13.37
N SER A 237 11.44 -14.93 -13.51
CA SER A 237 11.72 -15.66 -14.75
C SER A 237 10.56 -16.58 -15.11
N GLY A 238 10.36 -16.77 -16.42
CA GLY A 238 9.30 -17.61 -16.97
C GLY A 238 8.34 -16.84 -17.86
N ALA A 239 7.49 -17.56 -18.58
CA ALA A 239 6.45 -16.94 -19.39
C ALA A 239 5.37 -16.32 -18.49
N GLY A 240 5.05 -15.06 -18.75
CA GLY A 240 4.06 -14.31 -17.96
C GLY A 240 4.60 -13.65 -16.69
N SER A 241 5.93 -13.73 -16.41
CA SER A 241 6.52 -13.03 -15.27
C SER A 241 6.37 -11.50 -15.37
N SER A 242 6.42 -10.83 -14.22
CA SER A 242 6.60 -9.39 -14.17
C SER A 242 7.95 -8.99 -14.76
N PHE A 243 7.97 -7.92 -15.53
CA PHE A 243 9.23 -7.38 -16.07
C PHE A 243 9.74 -6.20 -15.23
N THR A 244 8.93 -5.62 -14.34
CA THR A 244 9.34 -4.65 -13.33
C THR A 244 9.38 -5.31 -11.95
N ASN A 245 10.12 -4.71 -11.02
CA ASN A 245 10.10 -5.07 -9.60
C ASN A 245 10.41 -3.84 -8.77
N HIS A 246 9.64 -3.57 -7.71
CA HIS A 246 9.87 -2.44 -6.81
C HIS A 246 10.06 -2.91 -5.37
N PRO A 247 11.06 -2.36 -4.65
CA PRO A 247 11.32 -2.72 -3.26
C PRO A 247 10.55 -1.84 -2.28
N GLY A 248 10.15 -2.43 -1.16
CA GLY A 248 9.80 -1.73 0.06
C GLY A 248 10.51 -2.40 1.24
N VAL A 249 11.36 -1.69 1.97
CA VAL A 249 12.10 -2.25 3.12
C VAL A 249 11.61 -1.62 4.41
N VAL A 250 11.33 -2.44 5.42
CA VAL A 250 10.86 -1.96 6.72
C VAL A 250 11.31 -2.89 7.85
N ASP A 251 11.62 -2.29 9.01
CA ASP A 251 11.77 -3.03 10.27
C ASP A 251 10.41 -2.97 11.01
N TYR A 252 9.91 -4.13 11.45
CA TYR A 252 8.65 -4.24 12.17
C TYR A 252 8.73 -5.33 13.25
N LYS A 253 8.37 -4.97 14.50
CA LYS A 253 8.38 -5.88 15.67
C LYS A 253 9.67 -6.68 15.83
N GLY A 254 10.83 -6.05 15.57
CA GLY A 254 12.14 -6.67 15.71
C GLY A 254 12.62 -7.51 14.53
N HIS A 255 11.86 -7.58 13.47
CA HIS A 255 12.16 -8.28 12.23
C HIS A 255 12.34 -7.30 11.07
N SER A 256 13.09 -7.70 10.04
CA SER A 256 13.29 -6.89 8.82
C SER A 256 12.64 -7.57 7.64
N TYR A 257 11.95 -6.79 6.80
CA TYR A 257 11.17 -7.29 5.68
C TYR A 257 11.51 -6.57 4.39
N LEU A 258 11.59 -7.34 3.31
CA LEU A 258 11.61 -6.85 1.93
C LEU A 258 10.27 -7.16 1.28
N PHE A 259 9.53 -6.13 0.93
CA PHE A 259 8.38 -6.22 0.04
C PHE A 259 8.84 -6.07 -1.40
N TYR A 260 8.18 -6.79 -2.30
CA TYR A 260 8.44 -6.79 -3.74
C TYR A 260 7.16 -7.19 -4.48
N HIS A 261 7.18 -7.23 -5.80
CA HIS A 261 6.06 -7.77 -6.55
C HIS A 261 6.51 -8.83 -7.59
N ASN A 262 5.57 -9.69 -7.97
CA ASN A 262 5.70 -10.69 -9.01
C ASN A 262 4.41 -10.79 -9.84
N ALA A 263 4.26 -11.79 -10.68
CA ALA A 263 3.08 -12.04 -11.49
C ALA A 263 2.33 -13.35 -11.11
N ALA A 264 2.41 -13.78 -9.85
CA ALA A 264 2.01 -15.14 -9.45
C ALA A 264 0.50 -15.35 -9.30
N LEU A 265 -0.33 -14.30 -9.23
CA LEU A 265 -1.79 -14.47 -9.17
C LEU A 265 -2.34 -15.03 -10.49
N PRO A 266 -3.44 -15.80 -10.46
CA PRO A 266 -4.12 -16.25 -11.67
C PRO A 266 -4.45 -15.08 -12.61
N GLY A 267 -4.03 -15.18 -13.88
CA GLY A 267 -4.16 -14.10 -14.87
C GLY A 267 -3.11 -12.99 -14.73
N GLY A 268 -2.12 -13.16 -13.84
CA GLY A 268 -1.01 -12.24 -13.63
C GLY A 268 -0.10 -12.10 -14.86
N GLY A 269 0.73 -11.08 -14.84
CA GLY A 269 1.65 -10.73 -15.92
C GLY A 269 2.33 -9.39 -15.66
N GLY A 270 3.06 -8.89 -16.66
CA GLY A 270 3.81 -7.63 -16.52
C GLY A 270 2.99 -6.39 -16.19
N TYR A 271 1.68 -6.41 -16.45
CA TYR A 271 0.73 -5.32 -16.18
C TYR A 271 -0.37 -5.69 -15.18
N LYS A 272 -0.23 -6.86 -14.52
CA LYS A 272 -1.11 -7.40 -13.48
C LYS A 272 -0.24 -8.09 -12.44
N ARG A 273 0.37 -7.28 -11.60
CA ARG A 273 1.39 -7.70 -10.64
C ARG A 273 0.76 -8.07 -9.30
N SER A 274 1.56 -8.62 -8.39
CA SER A 274 1.09 -9.10 -7.09
C SER A 274 2.15 -8.89 -6.03
N VAL A 275 1.83 -8.18 -4.96
CA VAL A 275 2.76 -7.88 -3.87
C VAL A 275 3.03 -9.11 -3.02
N CYS A 276 4.32 -9.30 -2.73
CA CYS A 276 4.89 -10.35 -1.90
C CYS A 276 5.79 -9.75 -0.80
N VAL A 277 6.15 -10.55 0.20
CA VAL A 277 7.05 -10.14 1.27
C VAL A 277 7.93 -11.30 1.73
N GLU A 278 9.22 -11.00 1.98
CA GLU A 278 10.18 -11.93 2.60
C GLU A 278 10.77 -11.32 3.87
N GLU A 279 10.96 -12.15 4.89
CA GLU A 279 11.71 -11.80 6.09
C GLU A 279 13.19 -12.03 5.86
N PHE A 280 14.05 -11.14 6.38
CA PHE A 280 15.49 -11.31 6.32
C PHE A 280 16.20 -10.77 7.55
N THR A 281 17.49 -11.12 7.69
CA THR A 281 18.36 -10.61 8.75
C THR A 281 19.56 -9.91 8.10
N TYR A 282 19.84 -8.69 8.52
CA TYR A 282 21.03 -7.96 8.09
C TYR A 282 22.31 -8.64 8.58
N GLY A 283 23.34 -8.65 7.75
CA GLY A 283 24.69 -8.99 8.18
C GLY A 283 25.24 -8.01 9.23
N ALA A 284 26.27 -8.42 9.96
CA ALA A 284 26.90 -7.58 10.99
C ALA A 284 27.46 -6.27 10.44
N ASP A 285 27.79 -6.21 9.16
CA ASP A 285 28.26 -5.03 8.42
C ASP A 285 27.12 -4.20 7.81
N GLY A 286 25.86 -4.56 8.10
CA GLY A 286 24.66 -3.95 7.51
C GLY A 286 24.32 -4.46 6.11
N SER A 287 24.95 -5.54 5.64
CA SER A 287 24.61 -6.14 4.33
C SER A 287 23.21 -6.78 4.34
N ILE A 288 22.52 -6.68 3.21
CA ILE A 288 21.27 -7.40 2.95
C ILE A 288 21.62 -8.68 2.18
N PRO A 289 21.17 -9.86 2.61
CA PRO A 289 21.44 -11.11 1.90
C PRO A 289 20.67 -11.18 0.58
N MET A 290 21.10 -12.07 -0.31
CA MET A 290 20.31 -12.45 -1.48
C MET A 290 19.07 -13.22 -1.02
N LEU A 291 17.87 -12.74 -1.42
CA LEU A 291 16.58 -13.33 -1.09
C LEU A 291 15.99 -14.05 -2.30
N THR A 292 15.20 -15.06 -2.02
CA THR A 292 14.47 -15.82 -3.05
C THR A 292 12.99 -15.52 -2.94
N MET A 293 12.34 -15.25 -4.06
CA MET A 293 10.88 -15.13 -4.13
C MET A 293 10.25 -16.45 -3.67
N SER A 294 9.50 -16.42 -2.58
CA SER A 294 8.86 -17.61 -2.01
C SER A 294 7.34 -17.56 -2.15
N THR A 295 6.70 -18.71 -2.08
CA THR A 295 5.24 -18.81 -1.96
C THR A 295 4.78 -18.76 -0.50
N GLY A 296 5.70 -18.86 0.46
CA GLY A 296 5.38 -18.99 1.88
C GLY A 296 5.39 -17.71 2.69
N GLY A 297 6.18 -16.72 2.27
CA GLY A 297 6.33 -15.44 3.01
C GLY A 297 6.82 -15.58 4.47
N PRO A 298 6.69 -14.52 5.29
CA PRO A 298 7.16 -14.50 6.68
C PRO A 298 6.27 -15.30 7.64
N LYS A 299 6.77 -15.49 8.86
CA LYS A 299 6.00 -16.05 9.97
C LYS A 299 5.14 -14.95 10.61
N ALA A 300 4.07 -15.40 11.31
CA ALA A 300 3.31 -14.51 12.16
C ALA A 300 4.16 -14.01 13.34
N VAL A 301 4.04 -12.72 13.65
CA VAL A 301 4.67 -12.07 14.81
C VAL A 301 3.71 -11.87 15.97
N GLU A 302 2.41 -12.10 15.75
CA GLU A 302 1.34 -12.11 16.76
C GLU A 302 0.26 -13.13 16.38
N ASN A 303 -0.56 -13.50 17.35
CA ASN A 303 -1.76 -14.30 17.14
C ASN A 303 -2.97 -13.37 16.94
N LEU A 304 -3.90 -13.79 16.09
CA LEU A 304 -5.15 -13.10 15.89
C LEU A 304 -6.15 -13.49 16.97
N ASN A 305 -6.71 -12.50 17.66
CA ASN A 305 -7.75 -12.66 18.66
C ASN A 305 -9.15 -12.75 17.96
N PRO A 306 -9.83 -13.90 17.95
CA PRO A 306 -11.13 -14.05 17.31
C PRO A 306 -12.30 -13.54 18.16
N PHE A 307 -12.07 -13.14 19.41
CA PHE A 307 -13.11 -12.69 20.34
C PHE A 307 -13.39 -11.18 20.30
N VAL A 308 -12.69 -10.46 19.43
CA VAL A 308 -13.02 -9.09 19.00
C VAL A 308 -13.59 -9.13 17.59
N GLN A 309 -14.23 -8.05 17.16
CA GLN A 309 -14.66 -7.95 15.76
C GLN A 309 -13.43 -7.95 14.84
N VAL A 310 -13.47 -8.80 13.82
CA VAL A 310 -12.49 -8.90 12.75
C VAL A 310 -13.21 -8.64 11.44
N GLU A 311 -12.71 -7.71 10.66
CA GLU A 311 -13.25 -7.42 9.33
C GLU A 311 -13.04 -8.63 8.41
N ALA A 312 -14.03 -8.97 7.58
CA ALA A 312 -13.98 -10.18 6.75
C ALA A 312 -12.90 -10.08 5.66
N GLU A 313 -12.55 -8.87 5.27
CA GLU A 313 -11.44 -8.57 4.37
C GLU A 313 -10.06 -8.59 5.07
N THR A 314 -9.99 -9.04 6.34
CA THR A 314 -8.73 -9.42 7.00
C THR A 314 -8.36 -10.84 6.58
N ILE A 315 -7.48 -10.96 5.61
CA ILE A 315 -7.26 -12.18 4.83
C ILE A 315 -5.77 -12.55 4.87
N ALA A 316 -5.46 -13.81 5.13
CA ALA A 316 -4.14 -14.39 4.90
C ALA A 316 -4.02 -14.96 3.48
N PHE A 317 -5.07 -15.62 3.01
CA PHE A 317 -5.20 -16.10 1.64
C PHE A 317 -6.67 -16.28 1.26
N SER A 318 -7.01 -16.09 -0.01
CA SER A 318 -8.35 -16.28 -0.52
C SER A 318 -8.37 -16.79 -1.96
N SER A 319 -9.50 -17.29 -2.40
CA SER A 319 -9.73 -17.69 -3.79
C SER A 319 -11.14 -17.30 -4.22
N GLY A 320 -11.25 -16.68 -5.40
CA GLY A 320 -12.51 -16.35 -6.05
C GLY A 320 -13.16 -15.03 -5.60
N LEU A 321 -12.60 -14.34 -4.62
CA LEU A 321 -13.19 -13.21 -3.93
C LEU A 321 -12.73 -11.85 -4.46
N LYS A 322 -13.53 -10.84 -4.22
CA LYS A 322 -13.23 -9.42 -4.36
C LYS A 322 -13.62 -8.67 -3.09
N THR A 323 -13.21 -7.43 -2.98
CA THR A 323 -13.64 -6.49 -1.93
C THR A 323 -14.36 -5.30 -2.56
N GLU A 324 -15.32 -4.72 -1.85
CA GLU A 324 -16.00 -3.49 -2.25
C GLU A 324 -16.23 -2.58 -1.04
N VAL A 325 -16.63 -1.33 -1.29
CA VAL A 325 -16.92 -0.37 -0.22
C VAL A 325 -18.20 -0.79 0.50
N CYS A 326 -18.11 -0.99 1.82
CA CYS A 326 -19.24 -1.34 2.67
C CYS A 326 -20.10 -0.14 3.01
N SER A 327 -21.42 -0.27 2.92
CA SER A 327 -22.36 0.80 3.33
C SER A 327 -22.36 1.09 4.84
N GLU A 328 -21.81 0.19 5.65
CA GLU A 328 -21.62 0.38 7.10
C GLU A 328 -20.23 0.98 7.44
N GLY A 329 -19.42 1.29 6.42
CA GLY A 329 -18.06 1.81 6.54
C GLY A 329 -17.01 0.74 6.32
N GLY A 330 -15.80 1.13 5.90
CA GLY A 330 -14.74 0.20 5.53
C GLY A 330 -15.01 -0.52 4.22
N MET A 331 -14.52 -1.73 4.11
CA MET A 331 -14.72 -2.62 2.98
C MET A 331 -15.57 -3.82 3.41
N ASP A 332 -16.04 -4.61 2.45
CA ASP A 332 -16.61 -5.93 2.66
C ASP A 332 -16.14 -6.91 1.58
N VAL A 333 -16.23 -8.19 1.87
CA VAL A 333 -15.93 -9.24 0.90
C VAL A 333 -17.15 -9.49 0.04
N THR A 334 -16.98 -9.40 -1.26
CA THR A 334 -18.01 -9.57 -2.29
C THR A 334 -17.62 -10.63 -3.32
N ASN A 335 -18.49 -10.87 -4.30
CA ASN A 335 -18.30 -11.88 -5.35
C ASN A 335 -18.10 -13.31 -4.80
N ILE A 336 -18.66 -13.59 -3.64
CA ILE A 336 -18.57 -14.90 -2.99
C ILE A 336 -19.43 -15.92 -3.75
N ASN A 337 -18.81 -16.97 -4.29
CA ASN A 337 -19.48 -18.07 -4.99
C ASN A 337 -19.27 -19.40 -4.25
N SER A 338 -20.05 -20.42 -4.62
CA SER A 338 -19.90 -21.75 -4.02
C SER A 338 -18.55 -22.37 -4.39
N GLY A 339 -17.75 -22.70 -3.37
CA GLY A 339 -16.40 -23.24 -3.49
C GLY A 339 -15.30 -22.22 -3.19
N ASP A 340 -15.60 -20.92 -3.13
CA ASP A 340 -14.67 -19.88 -2.71
C ASP A 340 -14.38 -19.99 -1.21
N TYR A 341 -13.25 -19.38 -0.78
CA TYR A 341 -12.87 -19.42 0.63
C TYR A 341 -11.99 -18.25 1.05
N ILE A 342 -12.02 -17.97 2.34
CA ILE A 342 -11.05 -17.14 3.06
C ILE A 342 -10.26 -18.03 4.02
N LYS A 343 -8.96 -17.78 4.11
CA LYS A 343 -8.06 -18.30 5.13
C LYS A 343 -7.57 -17.17 6.02
N VAL A 344 -7.67 -17.35 7.31
CA VAL A 344 -7.10 -16.49 8.34
C VAL A 344 -6.12 -17.34 9.16
N LYS A 345 -4.93 -16.82 9.43
CA LYS A 345 -3.86 -17.57 10.10
C LYS A 345 -3.72 -17.21 11.57
N ASN A 346 -3.13 -18.13 12.32
CA ASN A 346 -2.75 -17.92 13.72
C ASN A 346 -3.91 -17.39 14.58
N VAL A 347 -5.10 -17.96 14.41
CA VAL A 347 -6.29 -17.63 15.21
C VAL A 347 -6.19 -18.35 16.56
N ASP A 348 -6.15 -17.58 17.66
CA ASP A 348 -6.01 -18.12 19.00
C ASP A 348 -7.37 -18.21 19.71
N PHE A 349 -7.89 -19.42 19.80
CA PHE A 349 -9.16 -19.70 20.47
C PHE A 349 -9.00 -19.92 21.99
N GLY A 350 -7.77 -19.93 22.54
CA GLY A 350 -7.53 -20.16 23.96
C GLY A 350 -8.26 -21.41 24.48
N SER A 351 -9.02 -21.27 25.57
CA SER A 351 -9.84 -22.34 26.15
C SER A 351 -11.12 -22.66 25.36
N GLY A 352 -11.42 -21.90 24.30
CA GLY A 352 -12.41 -22.27 23.30
C GLY A 352 -13.46 -21.24 22.97
N ALA A 353 -14.17 -21.51 21.85
CA ALA A 353 -15.32 -20.77 21.39
C ALA A 353 -16.54 -21.69 21.26
N ASN A 354 -17.75 -21.14 21.45
CA ASN A 354 -19.01 -21.89 21.35
C ASN A 354 -20.04 -21.21 20.44
N SER A 355 -19.81 -19.98 20.02
CA SER A 355 -20.64 -19.31 19.01
C SER A 355 -19.79 -18.46 18.07
N PHE A 356 -20.34 -18.21 16.89
CA PHE A 356 -19.77 -17.42 15.81
C PHE A 356 -20.82 -16.45 15.29
N ASP A 357 -20.48 -15.17 15.21
CA ASP A 357 -21.28 -14.12 14.61
C ASP A 357 -20.67 -13.72 13.27
N ALA A 358 -21.53 -13.59 12.25
CA ALA A 358 -21.18 -13.11 10.92
C ALA A 358 -22.10 -11.96 10.51
N ARG A 359 -21.54 -10.83 10.06
CA ARG A 359 -22.27 -9.72 9.46
C ARG A 359 -22.33 -9.92 7.96
N VAL A 360 -23.53 -10.20 7.44
CA VAL A 360 -23.74 -10.63 6.07
C VAL A 360 -24.89 -9.89 5.39
N ALA A 361 -24.82 -9.77 4.06
CA ALA A 361 -25.89 -9.21 3.25
C ALA A 361 -26.06 -10.02 1.96
N SER A 362 -27.29 -10.24 1.49
CA SER A 362 -27.55 -10.99 0.26
C SER A 362 -28.78 -10.47 -0.48
N SER A 363 -28.61 -10.16 -1.76
CA SER A 363 -29.69 -9.90 -2.70
C SER A 363 -30.28 -11.18 -3.31
N GLN A 364 -29.68 -12.35 -2.99
CA GLN A 364 -30.03 -13.66 -3.53
C GLN A 364 -30.61 -14.55 -2.43
N SER A 365 -30.67 -15.85 -2.68
CA SER A 365 -31.14 -16.85 -1.70
C SER A 365 -30.13 -17.08 -0.56
N GLY A 366 -28.91 -16.57 -0.66
CA GLY A 366 -27.85 -16.78 0.30
C GLY A 366 -27.08 -18.07 0.07
N GLY A 367 -26.52 -18.62 1.16
CA GLY A 367 -25.67 -19.82 1.15
C GLY A 367 -25.25 -20.18 2.56
N ASN A 368 -24.08 -20.81 2.71
CA ASN A 368 -23.53 -21.18 4.00
C ASN A 368 -22.07 -20.72 4.13
N ILE A 369 -21.67 -20.42 5.36
CA ILE A 369 -20.28 -20.28 5.80
C ILE A 369 -19.95 -21.55 6.59
N GLU A 370 -19.11 -22.42 6.03
CA GLU A 370 -18.55 -23.59 6.73
C GLU A 370 -17.22 -23.15 7.39
N LEU A 371 -17.08 -23.39 8.70
CA LEU A 371 -15.91 -23.00 9.50
C LEU A 371 -15.04 -24.24 9.71
N HIS A 372 -13.83 -24.25 9.13
CA HIS A 372 -12.90 -25.37 9.22
C HIS A 372 -11.58 -24.96 9.83
N LEU A 373 -10.93 -25.86 10.60
CA LEU A 373 -9.58 -25.66 11.13
C LEU A 373 -8.55 -26.25 10.17
N ASP A 374 -7.44 -25.52 10.00
CA ASP A 374 -6.17 -25.91 9.36
C ASP A 374 -6.22 -26.25 7.86
N SER A 375 -7.41 -26.52 7.32
CA SER A 375 -7.63 -26.69 5.88
C SER A 375 -9.10 -26.55 5.53
N GLN A 376 -9.43 -26.37 4.24
CA GLN A 376 -10.82 -26.31 3.73
C GLN A 376 -11.64 -27.59 3.98
N THR A 377 -10.98 -28.69 4.32
CA THR A 377 -11.56 -30.00 4.61
C THR A 377 -11.16 -30.50 5.99
N GLY A 378 -10.61 -29.65 6.83
CA GLY A 378 -10.20 -29.94 8.19
C GLY A 378 -11.40 -30.07 9.13
N THR A 379 -11.16 -30.06 10.43
CA THR A 379 -12.21 -30.18 11.44
C THR A 379 -13.28 -29.10 11.23
N LEU A 380 -14.53 -29.52 10.98
CA LEU A 380 -15.67 -28.62 10.86
C LEU A 380 -16.11 -28.18 12.25
N LEU A 381 -16.00 -26.88 12.53
CA LEU A 381 -16.46 -26.26 13.78
C LEU A 381 -17.99 -26.05 13.79
N GLY A 382 -18.54 -25.69 12.65
CA GLY A 382 -19.95 -25.37 12.47
C GLY A 382 -20.25 -24.84 11.07
N THR A 383 -21.55 -24.75 10.77
CA THR A 383 -22.06 -24.18 9.51
C THR A 383 -23.04 -23.07 9.83
N CYS A 384 -22.81 -21.90 9.27
CA CYS A 384 -23.65 -20.72 9.43
C CYS A 384 -24.48 -20.50 8.17
N ALA A 385 -25.78 -20.71 8.24
CA ALA A 385 -26.68 -20.48 7.12
C ALA A 385 -27.00 -18.99 6.96
N VAL A 386 -26.75 -18.46 5.76
CA VAL A 386 -27.05 -17.09 5.34
C VAL A 386 -28.27 -17.14 4.42
N ALA A 387 -29.36 -16.53 4.82
CA ALA A 387 -30.55 -16.36 3.97
C ALA A 387 -30.48 -15.01 3.26
N GLY A 388 -31.31 -14.81 2.22
CA GLY A 388 -31.48 -13.54 1.56
C GLY A 388 -31.88 -12.43 2.54
N THR A 389 -31.29 -11.26 2.42
CA THR A 389 -31.55 -10.08 3.29
C THR A 389 -32.28 -8.95 2.56
N GLY A 390 -32.50 -9.12 1.26
CA GLY A 390 -33.19 -8.15 0.42
C GLY A 390 -32.28 -7.18 -0.33
N GLY A 391 -30.95 -7.28 -0.16
CA GLY A 391 -29.97 -6.46 -0.88
C GLY A 391 -28.54 -6.84 -0.53
N ALA A 392 -27.61 -6.60 -1.49
CA ALA A 392 -26.19 -6.90 -1.30
C ALA A 392 -25.52 -6.03 -0.21
N GLN A 393 -26.15 -4.92 0.17
CA GLN A 393 -25.71 -4.02 1.25
C GLN A 393 -26.81 -3.85 2.32
N THR A 394 -27.75 -4.81 2.42
CA THR A 394 -28.76 -4.86 3.48
C THR A 394 -28.29 -5.85 4.54
N TRP A 395 -27.64 -5.33 5.55
CA TRP A 395 -26.85 -6.10 6.50
C TRP A 395 -27.67 -6.72 7.64
N THR A 396 -27.32 -7.96 8.02
CA THR A 396 -27.85 -8.66 9.20
C THR A 396 -26.74 -9.45 9.87
N THR A 397 -26.82 -9.61 11.19
CA THR A 397 -25.90 -10.48 11.92
C THR A 397 -26.52 -11.87 12.05
N LYS A 398 -25.77 -12.91 11.71
CA LYS A 398 -26.09 -14.31 11.90
C LYS A 398 -25.24 -14.88 13.03
N THR A 399 -25.88 -15.49 14.01
CA THR A 399 -25.21 -16.20 15.11
C THR A 399 -25.36 -17.71 14.92
N CYS A 400 -24.25 -18.43 15.00
CA CYS A 400 -24.20 -19.86 14.75
C CYS A 400 -23.41 -20.57 15.85
N THR A 401 -23.87 -21.77 16.27
CA THR A 401 -23.14 -22.59 17.24
C THR A 401 -21.90 -23.20 16.60
N VAL A 402 -20.80 -23.19 17.34
CA VAL A 402 -19.53 -23.84 16.98
C VAL A 402 -19.07 -24.78 18.09
N THR A 403 -18.33 -25.81 17.74
CA THR A 403 -17.78 -26.80 18.67
C THR A 403 -16.36 -27.18 18.25
N GLY A 404 -15.48 -27.42 19.23
CA GLY A 404 -14.10 -27.87 18.94
C GLY A 404 -13.12 -26.77 18.56
N ALA A 405 -13.49 -25.49 18.65
CA ALA A 405 -12.61 -24.34 18.42
C ALA A 405 -11.80 -24.06 19.71
N THR A 406 -10.61 -24.66 19.86
CA THR A 406 -9.70 -24.48 21.02
C THR A 406 -8.26 -24.39 20.56
N GLY A 407 -7.42 -23.59 21.24
CA GLY A 407 -5.99 -23.46 20.92
C GLY A 407 -5.72 -22.60 19.69
N LEU A 408 -4.53 -22.74 19.11
CA LEU A 408 -4.03 -21.95 17.98
C LEU A 408 -4.17 -22.73 16.68
N HIS A 409 -4.89 -22.14 15.71
CA HIS A 409 -5.19 -22.76 14.42
C HIS A 409 -5.22 -21.76 13.27
N ASP A 410 -5.09 -22.24 12.04
CA ASP A 410 -5.54 -21.53 10.85
C ASP A 410 -7.06 -21.75 10.70
N LEU A 411 -7.81 -20.69 10.42
CA LEU A 411 -9.27 -20.75 10.23
C LEU A 411 -9.62 -20.58 8.76
N PHE A 412 -10.47 -21.44 8.25
CA PHE A 412 -11.00 -21.38 6.89
C PHE A 412 -12.50 -21.12 6.92
N PHE A 413 -12.92 -20.06 6.22
CA PHE A 413 -14.30 -19.79 5.88
C PHE A 413 -14.53 -20.32 4.47
N LYS A 414 -15.18 -21.47 4.33
CA LYS A 414 -15.52 -22.03 3.04
C LYS A 414 -16.97 -21.72 2.72
N PHE A 415 -17.21 -21.19 1.55
CA PHE A 415 -18.52 -20.76 1.13
C PHE A 415 -19.19 -21.83 0.27
N THR A 416 -20.46 -22.19 0.59
CA THR A 416 -21.23 -23.21 -0.12
C THR A 416 -22.65 -22.72 -0.37
N GLY A 417 -23.23 -23.10 -1.51
CA GLY A 417 -24.58 -22.70 -1.87
C GLY A 417 -24.96 -23.02 -3.30
N GLY A 418 -25.94 -22.30 -3.82
CA GLY A 418 -26.36 -22.38 -5.21
C GLY A 418 -25.33 -21.81 -6.18
N SER A 419 -25.70 -21.69 -7.46
CA SER A 419 -24.88 -21.06 -8.46
C SER A 419 -24.94 -19.53 -8.39
N GLY A 420 -23.85 -18.85 -8.75
CA GLY A 420 -23.72 -17.38 -8.73
C GLY A 420 -23.33 -16.83 -7.36
N THR A 421 -23.35 -15.50 -7.24
CA THR A 421 -22.98 -14.80 -6.01
C THR A 421 -23.95 -15.15 -4.88
N LEU A 422 -23.41 -15.56 -3.72
CA LEU A 422 -24.19 -16.02 -2.58
C LEU A 422 -24.58 -14.86 -1.66
N PHE A 423 -23.60 -14.13 -1.16
CA PHE A 423 -23.79 -13.03 -0.21
C PHE A 423 -22.52 -12.18 -0.14
N ASN A 424 -22.60 -11.02 0.56
CA ASN A 424 -21.47 -10.21 0.99
C ASN A 424 -21.20 -10.47 2.47
N PHE A 425 -19.93 -10.34 2.89
CA PHE A 425 -19.46 -10.63 4.23
C PHE A 425 -18.62 -9.47 4.75
N ASN A 426 -19.10 -8.79 5.83
CA ASN A 426 -18.51 -7.56 6.36
C ASN A 426 -17.53 -7.82 7.50
N TRP A 427 -18.00 -8.51 8.56
CA TRP A 427 -17.16 -8.84 9.72
C TRP A 427 -17.60 -10.13 10.40
N TRP A 428 -16.72 -10.65 11.25
CA TRP A 428 -16.98 -11.81 12.06
C TRP A 428 -16.42 -11.70 13.47
N LYS A 429 -16.94 -12.52 14.39
CA LYS A 429 -16.51 -12.59 15.79
C LYS A 429 -16.90 -13.94 16.39
N PHE A 430 -16.03 -14.49 17.23
CA PHE A 430 -16.35 -15.62 18.08
C PHE A 430 -16.71 -15.18 19.49
N SER A 431 -17.46 -16.04 20.22
CA SER A 431 -17.74 -15.89 21.63
C SER A 431 -17.55 -17.22 22.34
N GLY A 432 -17.04 -17.20 23.57
CA GLY A 432 -16.77 -18.38 24.35
C GLY A 432 -15.80 -18.15 25.51
N PRO A 433 -15.44 -19.21 26.25
CA PRO A 433 -14.56 -19.09 27.40
C PRO A 433 -13.16 -18.57 27.07
N GLY A 434 -12.62 -18.85 25.89
CA GLY A 434 -11.32 -18.37 25.43
C GLY A 434 -11.17 -16.85 25.39
N ALA A 435 -12.28 -16.10 25.38
CA ALA A 435 -12.24 -14.65 25.46
C ALA A 435 -11.60 -14.12 26.76
N MET A 436 -11.62 -14.94 27.84
CA MET A 436 -11.02 -14.58 29.14
C MET A 436 -9.51 -14.87 29.17
N ASP A 437 -9.00 -15.66 28.22
CA ASP A 437 -7.59 -16.03 28.12
C ASP A 437 -6.78 -14.97 27.37
N MET A 438 -7.48 -14.06 26.67
CA MET A 438 -6.82 -13.02 25.88
C MET A 438 -6.25 -11.91 26.78
N PRO A 439 -5.04 -11.42 26.50
CA PRO A 439 -4.49 -10.28 27.22
C PRO A 439 -5.49 -9.12 27.15
N SER A 440 -5.80 -8.49 28.29
CA SER A 440 -6.53 -7.23 28.35
C SER A 440 -5.64 -6.09 27.80
N GLY A 441 -5.41 -6.08 26.50
CA GLY A 441 -4.56 -5.14 25.79
C GLY A 441 -5.24 -4.67 24.52
N GLY A 442 -5.70 -3.42 24.55
CA GLY A 442 -5.92 -2.55 23.42
C GLY A 442 -6.73 -3.15 22.26
N ALA A 443 -8.06 -3.01 22.34
CA ALA A 443 -8.87 -3.06 21.13
C ALA A 443 -8.32 -2.02 20.14
N GLY A 444 -7.68 -2.49 19.08
CA GLY A 444 -7.46 -1.70 17.88
C GLY A 444 -8.84 -1.35 17.33
N SER A 445 -9.32 -0.15 17.64
CA SER A 445 -10.60 0.35 17.13
C SER A 445 -10.50 0.42 15.62
N GLY A 446 -11.17 -0.49 14.95
CA GLY A 446 -11.66 -0.27 13.60
C GLY A 446 -12.55 0.97 13.68
N GLY A 447 -12.11 2.08 13.07
CA GLY A 447 -12.82 3.34 13.11
C GLY A 447 -14.15 3.25 12.41
N THR A 448 -15.23 3.15 13.18
CA THR A 448 -16.56 3.53 12.72
C THR A 448 -16.62 5.05 12.67
N GLY A 449 -16.54 5.60 11.46
CA GLY A 449 -16.83 7.00 11.24
C GLY A 449 -18.32 7.28 11.42
N SER A 450 -18.71 7.74 12.62
CA SER A 450 -19.96 8.46 12.81
C SER A 450 -19.63 9.90 13.22
N GLY A 451 -20.04 10.83 12.39
CA GLY A 451 -19.96 12.26 12.72
C GLY A 451 -20.82 12.59 13.92
N GLY A 452 -20.25 13.28 14.90
CA GLY A 452 -20.97 13.83 16.05
C GLY A 452 -20.09 14.77 16.86
N ALA A 453 -20.48 16.02 16.83
CA ALA A 453 -20.18 17.23 17.58
C ALA A 453 -19.18 17.17 18.76
N ALA A 454 -18.38 18.22 18.76
CA ALA A 454 -17.43 18.65 19.79
C ALA A 454 -18.04 18.81 21.18
N ASN A 455 -17.28 18.45 22.24
CA ASN A 455 -17.24 19.18 23.47
C ASN A 455 -15.89 19.07 24.21
N ASN A 456 -15.53 20.17 24.79
CA ASN A 456 -14.26 20.58 25.39
C ASN A 456 -13.79 19.80 26.63
N GLY A 457 -12.48 19.71 26.80
CA GLY A 457 -11.78 20.03 28.05
C GLY A 457 -11.28 18.86 28.88
N GLY A 458 -9.97 18.77 29.08
CA GLY A 458 -9.35 18.04 30.18
C GLY A 458 -7.88 17.69 29.94
N ALA A 459 -7.02 18.39 30.63
CA ALA A 459 -5.55 18.28 30.59
C ALA A 459 -5.03 16.89 30.98
N ALA A 460 -4.04 16.42 30.29
CA ALA A 460 -3.27 15.23 30.63
C ALA A 460 -2.01 15.60 31.43
N THR A 461 -1.83 14.92 32.57
CA THR A 461 -0.57 14.93 33.31
C THR A 461 0.20 13.65 33.02
N ALA A 462 1.47 13.82 32.68
CA ALA A 462 2.45 12.76 32.51
C ALA A 462 2.85 12.13 33.85
N GLY A 463 3.02 10.81 33.91
CA GLY A 463 3.61 10.09 35.05
C GLY A 463 4.46 8.98 34.55
N GLY A 464 5.63 8.93 34.84
CA GLY A 464 6.74 8.58 35.55
C GLY A 464 6.99 7.10 35.67
N ALA A 465 8.23 6.73 35.33
CA ALA A 465 8.82 5.40 35.34
C ALA A 465 8.89 4.75 36.72
N ALA A 466 8.75 3.43 36.74
CA ALA A 466 8.95 2.56 37.89
C ALA A 466 10.42 2.14 38.02
N THR A 467 10.97 2.20 39.26
CA THR A 467 12.13 1.42 39.66
C THR A 467 11.85 0.72 40.99
N THR A 468 12.30 -0.52 41.03
CA THR A 468 12.18 -1.51 42.08
C THR A 468 13.01 -1.19 43.31
N GLY A 469 12.48 -1.60 44.50
CA GLY A 469 13.32 -2.21 45.55
C GLY A 469 13.43 -1.53 46.89
N GLY A 470 12.90 -2.16 47.94
CA GLY A 470 13.58 -2.34 49.20
C GLY A 470 13.09 -1.60 50.45
N ALA A 471 12.38 -2.36 51.31
CA ALA A 471 12.48 -2.49 52.75
C ALA A 471 12.33 -1.29 53.73
N ALA A 472 11.49 -1.60 54.71
CA ALA A 472 10.97 -0.90 55.89
C ALA A 472 12.01 -0.26 56.82
N THR A 473 11.57 0.81 57.52
CA THR A 473 11.44 0.89 58.99
C THR A 473 10.87 2.25 59.44
N THR A 474 9.85 2.14 60.30
CA THR A 474 9.41 2.92 61.47
C THR A 474 9.81 4.38 61.69
N GLY A 475 8.80 5.20 62.04
CA GLY A 475 8.80 6.08 63.17
C GLY A 475 8.65 7.58 63.00
N GLY A 476 7.60 8.16 63.57
CA GLY A 476 7.68 9.40 64.31
C GLY A 476 7.03 10.65 63.68
N ALA A 477 5.84 10.92 64.10
CA ALA A 477 5.22 12.13 64.72
C ALA A 477 5.57 13.56 64.26
N ALA A 478 4.51 14.25 63.85
CA ALA A 478 3.93 15.53 64.31
C ALA A 478 4.80 16.80 64.36
N THR A 479 4.40 17.90 63.77
CA THR A 479 3.66 19.05 64.34
C THR A 479 3.79 20.29 63.46
N THR A 480 2.63 20.92 63.29
CA THR A 480 2.25 22.34 63.36
C THR A 480 2.91 23.44 62.54
N ALA A 481 2.03 24.09 61.78
CA ALA A 481 1.62 25.51 61.76
C ALA A 481 2.63 26.61 61.44
N GLY A 482 2.19 27.51 60.61
CA GLY A 482 2.72 28.85 60.49
C GLY A 482 2.20 29.62 59.27
N ALA A 483 1.25 30.50 59.56
CA ALA A 483 0.64 31.46 58.65
C ALA A 483 1.50 32.73 58.48
N GLY A 484 1.19 33.53 57.45
CA GLY A 484 1.59 34.93 57.35
C GLY A 484 1.75 35.35 55.88
N SER A 485 0.74 35.93 55.30
CA SER A 485 0.36 37.33 55.11
C SER A 485 1.36 38.16 54.30
N GLY A 486 0.92 38.69 53.18
CA GLY A 486 0.57 40.06 53.01
C GLY A 486 1.27 40.80 51.90
N GLY A 487 0.52 41.56 51.12
CA GLY A 487 0.93 42.84 50.57
C GLY A 487 1.00 42.90 49.04
N THR A 488 -0.06 43.23 48.42
CA THR A 488 -0.54 44.52 47.87
C THR A 488 0.35 45.23 46.85
N GLY A 489 -0.23 45.52 45.71
CA GLY A 489 -0.24 46.83 45.13
C GLY A 489 0.32 46.97 43.72
N GLY A 490 -0.52 47.33 42.78
CA GLY A 490 -0.26 48.41 41.90
C GLY A 490 -0.39 48.15 40.40
N ALA A 491 -1.55 48.28 39.85
CA ALA A 491 -1.72 48.92 38.54
C ALA A 491 -1.84 50.43 38.75
N PRO A 492 -1.69 51.36 37.82
CA PRO A 492 -2.46 51.40 36.57
C PRO A 492 -1.86 52.20 35.38
N VAL A 493 -2.66 52.22 34.27
CA VAL A 493 -3.04 53.33 33.34
C VAL A 493 -2.12 53.58 32.16
N ALA A 494 -2.49 53.30 30.95
CA ALA A 494 -3.33 53.92 29.92
C ALA A 494 -2.73 55.19 29.25
N SER A 495 -2.77 55.14 27.97
CA SER A 495 -3.09 56.20 26.97
C SER A 495 -2.29 55.95 25.70
N GLY A 496 -2.82 55.84 24.50
CA GLY A 496 -3.84 56.61 23.85
C GLY A 496 -3.21 57.24 22.64
N GLY A 497 -3.78 57.05 21.46
CA GLY A 497 -3.40 57.86 20.31
C GLY A 497 -3.49 57.17 18.94
N ALA A 498 -4.63 57.11 18.37
CA ALA A 498 -4.83 57.34 16.93
C ALA A 498 -5.19 58.81 16.76
N PRO A 499 -5.07 59.49 15.62
CA PRO A 499 -5.93 59.27 14.48
C PRO A 499 -5.44 59.69 13.07
N ALA A 500 -6.34 59.40 12.11
CA ALA A 500 -6.80 60.13 10.93
C ALA A 500 -5.92 60.06 9.67
N SER A 501 -6.39 59.35 8.60
CA SER A 501 -7.30 59.69 7.51
C SER A 501 -6.96 60.97 6.70
N VAL A 502 -6.92 60.81 5.39
CA VAL A 502 -7.38 61.66 4.27
C VAL A 502 -6.90 60.95 3.01
N GLY A 503 -7.60 60.54 2.00
CA GLY A 503 -8.75 61.07 1.30
C GLY A 503 -8.34 61.54 -0.09
N GLY A 504 -8.95 61.04 -1.17
CA GLY A 504 -8.82 61.60 -2.50
C GLY A 504 -8.87 60.53 -3.59
N SER A 505 -9.94 60.14 -4.04
CA SER A 505 -10.86 60.51 -5.14
C SER A 505 -10.34 60.22 -6.55
N SER A 506 -11.14 59.38 -7.22
CA SER A 506 -11.20 59.12 -8.69
C SER A 506 -11.62 60.39 -9.48
N PRO A 507 -11.50 60.46 -10.82
CA PRO A 507 -12.57 59.89 -11.66
C PRO A 507 -12.12 59.34 -13.05
N SER A 508 -12.84 58.36 -13.48
CA SER A 508 -13.65 58.04 -14.67
C SER A 508 -13.38 58.77 -15.99
N THR A 509 -13.37 58.00 -17.05
CA THR A 509 -14.10 58.08 -18.36
C THR A 509 -13.40 57.13 -19.30
N GLY A 510 -14.02 56.24 -20.03
CA GLY A 510 -15.25 56.25 -20.80
C GLY A 510 -14.87 56.02 -22.26
N GLY A 511 -15.35 54.95 -22.93
CA GLY A 511 -15.18 54.84 -24.37
C GLY A 511 -15.48 53.44 -24.90
N LYS A 512 -16.65 53.36 -25.44
CA LYS A 512 -17.31 52.22 -26.14
C LYS A 512 -16.76 52.04 -27.57
N ALA A 513 -17.04 50.83 -28.07
CA ALA A 513 -17.62 50.45 -29.39
C ALA A 513 -16.68 49.62 -30.26
N THR A 514 -16.99 48.41 -30.50
CA THR A 514 -17.85 47.71 -31.50
C THR A 514 -17.18 47.31 -32.81
N VAL A 515 -17.34 46.02 -33.08
CA VAL A 515 -17.85 45.32 -34.28
C VAL A 515 -16.88 44.88 -35.38
N ALA A 516 -16.86 43.54 -35.53
CA ALA A 516 -17.00 42.72 -36.73
C ALA A 516 -15.91 42.64 -37.82
N GLY A 517 -15.70 41.40 -38.24
CA GLY A 517 -15.40 41.09 -39.63
C GLY A 517 -14.37 39.96 -39.83
N SER A 518 -14.85 38.73 -40.01
CA SER A 518 -14.19 37.76 -40.93
C SER A 518 -14.47 38.21 -42.37
N PRO A 519 -13.77 37.79 -43.43
CA PRO A 519 -13.40 36.41 -43.77
C PRO A 519 -12.13 36.24 -44.66
N GLY A 520 -11.67 34.98 -44.77
CA GLY A 520 -11.48 34.38 -46.11
C GLY A 520 -10.08 34.25 -46.72
N MET A 521 -9.74 32.99 -46.92
CA MET A 521 -9.12 32.34 -48.09
C MET A 521 -7.67 32.71 -48.56
N ALA A 522 -6.86 31.74 -48.72
CA ALA A 522 -6.38 30.93 -49.84
C ALA A 522 -4.87 30.80 -49.98
N ALA A 523 -4.46 29.56 -50.03
CA ALA A 523 -3.53 28.85 -50.90
C ALA A 523 -2.21 29.50 -51.37
N GLY A 524 -1.14 28.69 -51.26
CA GLY A 524 0.13 28.93 -51.97
C GLY A 524 1.16 27.83 -51.70
N SER A 525 1.24 26.94 -52.63
CA SER A 525 2.18 25.83 -52.82
C SER A 525 3.64 26.25 -53.00
N GLY A 526 4.58 25.35 -52.63
CA GLY A 526 5.99 25.47 -53.04
C GLY A 526 6.89 24.33 -52.52
N ASN A 527 7.30 23.51 -53.45
CA ASN A 527 8.09 22.27 -53.41
C ASN A 527 9.57 22.42 -53.09
N VAL A 528 10.14 21.50 -52.26
CA VAL A 528 11.23 20.48 -52.41
C VAL A 528 12.61 20.94 -52.91
N PRO A 529 13.79 20.24 -52.68
CA PRO A 529 14.16 19.07 -51.87
C PRO A 529 15.56 19.18 -51.17
N GLY A 530 15.92 18.16 -50.40
CA GLY A 530 17.31 17.90 -50.04
C GLY A 530 17.54 16.95 -48.87
N GLN A 531 17.81 15.70 -49.16
CA GLN A 531 18.32 14.63 -48.30
C GLN A 531 19.87 14.63 -48.28
N PRO A 532 20.64 13.76 -47.52
CA PRO A 532 20.30 12.76 -46.49
C PRO A 532 21.29 12.74 -45.30
N GLY A 533 21.00 11.90 -44.30
CA GLY A 533 22.10 11.35 -43.54
C GLY A 533 21.83 10.93 -42.07
N SER A 534 21.82 9.62 -41.91
CA SER A 534 22.29 8.76 -40.81
C SER A 534 21.48 8.58 -39.52
N SER A 535 20.84 7.46 -39.46
CA SER A 535 20.85 6.35 -38.49
C SER A 535 20.98 6.66 -37.01
N THR A 536 19.92 6.33 -36.31
CA THR A 536 19.88 6.07 -34.87
C THR A 536 19.62 4.60 -34.61
N PRO A 537 20.12 4.00 -33.54
CA PRO A 537 19.49 2.82 -32.97
C PRO A 537 18.64 3.18 -31.75
N ASP A 538 17.47 2.58 -31.72
CA ASP A 538 16.50 2.63 -30.64
C ASP A 538 17.05 2.06 -29.33
N SER A 539 16.92 2.83 -28.26
CA SER A 539 17.00 2.35 -26.90
C SER A 539 15.59 2.29 -26.31
N ALA A 540 15.09 1.07 -26.11
CA ALA A 540 13.85 0.84 -25.38
C ALA A 540 14.11 1.02 -23.88
N GLY A 541 13.94 2.24 -23.38
CA GLY A 541 13.73 2.51 -21.96
C GLY A 541 12.23 2.70 -21.74
N CYS A 542 11.71 2.27 -20.60
CA CYS A 542 10.35 2.60 -20.18
C CYS A 542 10.16 4.12 -20.04
N GLY A 543 9.96 4.78 -21.17
CA GLY A 543 9.68 6.20 -21.26
C GLY A 543 8.31 6.39 -21.88
N CYS A 544 7.45 7.12 -21.21
CA CYS A 544 6.15 7.54 -21.71
C CYS A 544 6.31 8.33 -23.01
N HIS A 545 5.99 7.74 -24.14
CA HIS A 545 5.80 8.48 -25.37
C HIS A 545 4.34 8.41 -25.80
N THR A 546 3.69 9.54 -25.79
CA THR A 546 2.42 9.79 -26.48
C THR A 546 2.73 10.05 -27.96
N GLY A 547 2.30 9.19 -28.86
CA GLY A 547 2.36 9.43 -30.30
C GLY A 547 1.08 8.94 -30.98
N PRO A 548 0.61 9.60 -32.05
CA PRO A 548 -0.71 9.40 -32.62
C PRO A 548 -0.78 8.17 -33.54
N ALA A 549 -1.99 7.62 -33.60
CA ALA A 549 -2.40 6.47 -34.38
C ALA A 549 -2.20 6.63 -35.90
N GLY A 550 -1.67 5.60 -36.50
CA GLY A 550 -1.71 5.39 -37.94
C GLY A 550 -1.75 3.90 -38.25
N GLY A 551 -2.90 3.43 -38.78
CA GLY A 551 -3.15 2.04 -39.07
C GLY A 551 -2.44 1.52 -40.32
N THR A 552 -2.19 0.22 -40.28
CA THR A 552 -2.34 -0.72 -41.45
C THR A 552 -2.23 -2.14 -40.94
N THR A 553 -3.23 -2.94 -41.25
CA THR A 553 -3.22 -4.41 -41.24
C THR A 553 -2.27 -4.95 -42.30
N PRO A 554 -1.60 -6.13 -42.10
CA PRO A 554 -2.17 -7.31 -42.68
C PRO A 554 -1.92 -8.67 -42.01
N ALA A 555 -2.80 -9.58 -42.38
CA ALA A 555 -2.60 -11.01 -42.64
C ALA A 555 -2.45 -12.02 -41.51
N LEU A 556 -3.47 -12.83 -41.47
CA LEU A 556 -3.63 -14.15 -40.84
C LEU A 556 -2.41 -15.07 -40.95
N ALA A 557 -2.10 -15.74 -39.84
CA ALA A 557 -1.55 -17.08 -39.85
C ALA A 557 -2.25 -17.92 -38.79
N THR A 558 -3.12 -18.79 -39.27
CA THR A 558 -3.81 -19.85 -38.53
C THR A 558 -2.80 -20.89 -38.06
N LEU A 559 -2.72 -21.19 -36.76
CA LEU A 559 -2.12 -22.44 -36.30
C LEU A 559 -3.07 -23.13 -35.31
N ALA A 560 -3.44 -24.34 -35.69
CA ALA A 560 -4.39 -25.22 -35.05
C ALA A 560 -3.87 -25.74 -33.70
N LEU A 561 -4.72 -25.72 -32.69
CA LEU A 561 -4.54 -26.35 -31.39
C LEU A 561 -5.07 -27.79 -31.47
N LEU A 562 -4.20 -28.79 -31.32
CA LEU A 562 -4.55 -30.19 -31.13
C LEU A 562 -4.64 -30.45 -29.62
N ALA A 563 -5.87 -30.66 -29.12
CA ALA A 563 -6.13 -31.16 -27.80
C ALA A 563 -6.01 -32.70 -27.80
N VAL A 564 -5.13 -33.22 -26.95
CA VAL A 564 -5.04 -34.68 -26.66
C VAL A 564 -5.70 -34.92 -25.31
N VAL A 565 -6.89 -35.53 -25.38
CA VAL A 565 -7.61 -36.08 -24.22
C VAL A 565 -7.18 -37.56 -24.08
N ALA A 566 -6.44 -37.88 -23.03
CA ALA A 566 -6.14 -39.26 -22.66
C ALA A 566 -7.19 -39.79 -21.68
N ARG A 567 -8.12 -40.59 -22.19
CA ARG A 567 -9.01 -41.44 -21.39
C ARG A 567 -8.25 -42.69 -20.91
N ARG A 568 -8.10 -42.87 -19.63
CA ARG A 568 -7.75 -44.17 -19.03
C ARG A 568 -9.01 -45.01 -18.84
N ARG A 569 -9.10 -46.13 -19.58
CA ARG A 569 -10.04 -47.24 -19.35
C ARG A 569 -9.46 -48.21 -18.29
N LYS A 570 -10.28 -48.54 -17.29
CA LYS A 570 -10.09 -49.67 -16.40
C LYS A 570 -10.34 -50.96 -17.17
N THR A 571 -9.44 -51.94 -17.02
CA THR A 571 -9.78 -53.37 -17.27
C THR A 571 -9.39 -54.18 -16.04
N ALA A 572 -10.39 -54.84 -15.51
CA ALA A 572 -10.26 -55.89 -14.52
C ALA A 572 -9.88 -57.20 -15.18
N GLY A 573 -9.04 -57.97 -14.55
CA GLY A 573 -8.73 -59.35 -15.02
C GLY A 573 -8.06 -60.17 -13.91
N SER A 574 -8.83 -61.10 -13.38
CA SER A 574 -8.47 -62.11 -12.37
C SER A 574 -7.53 -63.18 -12.89
N ARG A 575 -6.62 -63.73 -12.06
CA ARG A 575 -6.58 -65.19 -11.68
C ARG A 575 -5.22 -65.64 -11.13
N ARG A 576 -5.32 -66.26 -9.96
CA ARG A 576 -4.69 -67.47 -9.43
C ARG A 576 -3.18 -67.65 -9.36
N ALA A 577 -2.78 -67.94 -8.12
CA ALA A 577 -1.59 -68.70 -7.74
C ALA A 577 -1.71 -70.19 -8.16
N PRO A 578 -0.60 -71.01 -8.20
CA PRO A 578 -0.07 -71.62 -6.99
C PRO A 578 1.48 -71.80 -6.94
N GLY A 579 2.08 -71.80 -5.78
CA GLY A 579 2.68 -72.91 -5.05
C GLY A 579 4.04 -73.42 -5.54
N ASN A 580 5.03 -73.19 -4.77
CA ASN A 580 5.86 -74.13 -3.99
C ASN A 580 6.74 -73.34 -3.00
#